data_7fa40e924f299fb2b36d78d9fa27bf76
#
_entry.id   7fa40e924f299fb2b36d78d9fa27bf76
#
_cell.length_a   1.000
_cell.length_b   1.000
_cell.length_c   1.000
_cell.angle_alpha   90.00
_cell.angle_beta   90.00
_cell.angle_gamma   90.00
#
_symmetry.space_group_name_H-M   'P 1'
#
loop_
_entity.id
_entity.type
_entity.pdbx_description
1 polymer ?
#
loop_
_entity_poly.entity_id
_entity_poly.type
_entity_poly.pdbx_seq_one_letter_code
_entity_poly.pdbx_strand_id
1 'polypeptide(L)'
;VRSIGVAAAVGLVGIVSACSSAEDTTAASDTTSVASTTVAPTTTTTTRPVVVAPEPAQAPPAVVTPEAVAAPVLMPPVVCMNLQAAQNLIQDAGVFFSRSEDASGAGRMQVNDSNWIVVDQTPAVGMPIEEGDAVLSVVKLSEPNNC
;
A
#
# COMPACT_ATOMS: atom_id res chain seq x y z
N VAL A 1 34.47 -34.53 -26.44
CA VAL A 1 35.70 -33.94 -27.03
C VAL A 1 35.31 -32.86 -28.00
N ARG A 2 35.41 -31.60 -27.61
CA ARG A 2 35.96 -30.49 -28.41
C ARG A 2 35.86 -29.18 -27.62
N SER A 3 37.02 -28.78 -27.16
CA SER A 3 37.39 -27.43 -26.76
C SER A 3 37.38 -26.45 -27.93
N ILE A 4 37.61 -25.20 -27.60
CA ILE A 4 38.00 -24.01 -28.40
C ILE A 4 36.85 -22.99 -28.35
N GLY A 5 37.05 -21.76 -27.96
CA GLY A 5 38.24 -20.96 -27.76
C GLY A 5 37.89 -19.54 -27.25
N VAL A 6 38.87 -19.00 -26.68
CA VAL A 6 39.07 -17.64 -26.17
C VAL A 6 38.84 -16.57 -27.23
N ALA A 7 38.20 -15.47 -26.86
CA ALA A 7 38.52 -14.16 -27.44
C ALA A 7 38.21 -13.05 -26.41
N ALA A 8 39.28 -12.49 -25.90
CA ALA A 8 39.32 -11.24 -25.19
C ALA A 8 39.22 -10.08 -26.18
N ALA A 9 38.41 -9.07 -25.89
CA ALA A 9 38.54 -7.76 -26.48
C ALA A 9 38.45 -6.71 -25.38
N VAL A 10 39.58 -6.15 -25.08
CA VAL A 10 39.83 -4.93 -24.33
C VAL A 10 39.41 -3.74 -25.21
N GLY A 11 38.58 -2.89 -24.70
CA GLY A 11 38.21 -1.62 -25.34
C GLY A 11 38.12 -0.53 -24.26
N LEU A 12 39.22 0.12 -24.04
CA LEU A 12 39.40 1.33 -23.22
C LEU A 12 39.20 2.53 -24.14
N VAL A 13 38.41 3.52 -23.73
CA VAL A 13 38.46 4.97 -24.05
C VAL A 13 37.20 5.54 -23.35
N GLY A 14 37.20 6.38 -22.35
CA GLY A 14 38.00 7.57 -22.15
C GLY A 14 37.15 8.80 -22.46
N ILE A 15 37.18 9.69 -21.46
CA ILE A 15 37.06 11.15 -21.54
C ILE A 15 35.69 11.77 -21.23
N VAL A 16 35.64 12.30 -20.03
CA VAL A 16 35.46 13.69 -19.55
C VAL A 16 34.46 14.57 -20.34
N SER A 17 33.48 15.10 -19.66
CA SER A 17 33.33 16.54 -19.66
C SER A 17 32.55 17.03 -18.43
N ALA A 18 33.23 17.76 -17.61
CA ALA A 18 32.68 18.67 -16.63
C ALA A 18 32.19 19.95 -17.34
N CYS A 19 31.08 20.49 -16.85
CA CYS A 19 30.73 21.91 -16.79
C CYS A 19 29.43 21.98 -16.00
N SER A 20 29.40 22.34 -14.74
CA SER A 20 29.55 23.70 -14.24
C SER A 20 28.60 24.69 -14.90
N SER A 21 27.47 24.94 -14.21
CA SER A 21 26.90 26.27 -14.10
C SER A 21 26.02 26.33 -12.87
N ALA A 22 26.50 27.02 -11.87
CA ALA A 22 25.74 27.60 -10.78
C ALA A 22 24.95 28.75 -11.35
N GLU A 23 23.64 28.79 -11.09
CA GLU A 23 22.89 30.05 -11.06
C GLU A 23 22.08 30.06 -9.77
N ASP A 24 22.62 30.84 -8.91
CA ASP A 24 22.06 31.46 -7.74
C ASP A 24 20.80 32.24 -8.14
N THR A 25 19.65 31.84 -7.64
CA THR A 25 18.49 32.73 -7.60
C THR A 25 17.95 32.74 -6.19
N THR A 26 18.46 33.67 -5.44
CA THR A 26 17.90 34.21 -4.21
C THR A 26 16.47 34.70 -4.49
N ALA A 27 15.49 34.06 -3.93
CA ALA A 27 14.15 34.60 -3.81
C ALA A 27 13.66 34.50 -2.38
N ALA A 28 13.53 35.65 -1.81
CA ALA A 28 13.03 36.09 -0.55
C ALA A 28 12.02 35.19 0.17
N SER A 29 12.36 34.97 1.42
CA SER A 29 11.45 34.54 2.49
C SER A 29 10.36 35.57 2.71
N ASP A 30 9.12 35.20 2.45
CA ASP A 30 7.98 35.94 3.00
C ASP A 30 7.46 35.17 4.22
N THR A 31 7.85 35.66 5.37
CA THR A 31 7.43 35.15 6.67
C THR A 31 6.08 35.74 7.00
N THR A 32 5.00 35.13 6.61
CA THR A 32 3.69 35.48 7.13
C THR A 32 3.48 34.82 8.48
N SER A 33 3.77 35.57 9.52
CA SER A 33 3.42 35.27 10.90
C SER A 33 1.89 35.33 11.06
N VAL A 34 1.25 34.17 11.12
CA VAL A 34 -0.15 34.08 11.55
C VAL A 34 -0.18 33.99 13.07
N ALA A 35 -0.66 35.07 13.67
CA ALA A 35 -0.91 35.19 15.09
C ALA A 35 -1.92 34.12 15.54
N SER A 36 -1.51 33.24 16.45
CA SER A 36 -2.41 32.35 17.19
C SER A 36 -3.28 33.16 18.13
N THR A 37 -4.54 33.31 17.81
CA THR A 37 -5.55 33.81 18.73
C THR A 37 -5.97 32.68 19.67
N THR A 38 -5.46 32.69 20.87
CA THR A 38 -5.89 31.83 21.98
C THR A 38 -7.28 32.27 22.43
N VAL A 39 -8.30 31.50 22.09
CA VAL A 39 -9.64 31.64 22.64
C VAL A 39 -9.72 30.77 23.89
N ALA A 40 -9.84 31.40 25.04
CA ALA A 40 -10.06 30.73 26.31
C ALA A 40 -11.47 30.09 26.34
N PRO A 41 -11.63 28.83 26.81
CA PRO A 41 -12.95 28.25 27.00
C PRO A 41 -13.60 28.86 28.27
N THR A 42 -14.70 29.55 28.08
CA THR A 42 -15.59 29.94 29.16
C THR A 42 -16.36 28.73 29.66
N THR A 43 -16.03 28.27 30.83
CA THR A 43 -16.77 27.22 31.54
C THR A 43 -18.08 27.78 32.07
N THR A 44 -19.16 27.54 31.37
CA THR A 44 -20.51 27.78 31.89
C THR A 44 -20.95 26.54 32.64
N THR A 45 -20.90 26.59 33.97
CA THR A 45 -21.45 25.56 34.84
C THR A 45 -22.97 25.68 34.83
N THR A 46 -23.65 24.92 34.01
CA THR A 46 -25.09 24.75 34.05
C THR A 46 -25.43 23.64 35.03
N THR A 47 -25.90 24.00 36.19
CA THR A 47 -26.47 23.11 37.20
C THR A 47 -27.78 22.56 36.66
N ARG A 48 -27.76 21.32 36.14
CA ARG A 48 -28.94 20.62 35.68
C ARG A 48 -29.61 19.92 36.88
N PRO A 49 -30.94 20.10 37.12
CA PRO A 49 -31.64 19.38 38.16
C PRO A 49 -31.61 17.86 37.89
N VAL A 50 -31.32 17.09 38.92
CA VAL A 50 -31.36 15.63 38.90
C VAL A 50 -32.82 15.21 38.78
N VAL A 51 -33.21 14.81 37.55
CA VAL A 51 -34.45 14.06 37.36
C VAL A 51 -34.11 12.60 37.62
N VAL A 52 -34.69 12.05 38.67
CA VAL A 52 -34.64 10.61 38.97
C VAL A 52 -35.33 9.91 37.79
N ALA A 53 -34.55 9.25 36.95
CA ALA A 53 -35.07 8.40 35.90
C ALA A 53 -35.69 7.13 36.51
N PRO A 54 -36.86 6.69 36.05
CA PRO A 54 -37.39 5.38 36.43
C PRO A 54 -36.44 4.27 35.94
N GLU A 55 -36.28 3.27 36.79
CA GLU A 55 -35.50 2.06 36.56
C GLU A 55 -35.80 1.44 35.20
N PRO A 56 -34.79 1.18 34.36
CA PRO A 56 -35.06 0.59 33.03
C PRO A 56 -35.53 -0.84 33.22
N ALA A 57 -36.74 -1.12 32.78
CA ALA A 57 -37.27 -2.46 32.64
C ALA A 57 -36.26 -3.31 31.85
N GLN A 58 -35.86 -4.45 32.45
CA GLN A 58 -34.96 -5.41 31.77
C GLN A 58 -35.57 -5.82 30.45
N ALA A 59 -34.89 -5.49 29.37
CA ALA A 59 -35.21 -5.99 28.03
C ALA A 59 -35.10 -7.53 28.04
N PRO A 60 -36.00 -8.24 27.37
CA PRO A 60 -35.89 -9.70 27.24
C PRO A 60 -34.56 -10.06 26.55
N PRO A 61 -33.96 -11.22 26.90
CA PRO A 61 -32.68 -11.63 26.33
C PRO A 61 -32.80 -11.66 24.80
N ALA A 62 -31.92 -10.94 24.14
CA ALA A 62 -31.83 -10.95 22.68
C ALA A 62 -31.56 -12.39 22.24
N VAL A 63 -32.46 -12.92 21.43
CA VAL A 63 -32.23 -14.19 20.73
C VAL A 63 -31.02 -13.98 19.84
N VAL A 64 -29.88 -14.56 20.18
CA VAL A 64 -28.71 -14.63 19.30
C VAL A 64 -29.08 -15.53 18.11
N THR A 65 -29.47 -14.90 17.04
CA THR A 65 -29.59 -15.58 15.74
C THR A 65 -28.19 -16.07 15.37
N PRO A 66 -27.99 -17.35 15.04
CA PRO A 66 -26.68 -17.82 14.61
C PRO A 66 -26.26 -17.00 13.39
N GLU A 67 -25.14 -16.28 13.54
CA GLU A 67 -24.52 -15.54 12.42
C GLU A 67 -24.18 -16.57 11.35
N ALA A 68 -24.76 -16.39 10.16
CA ALA A 68 -24.46 -17.25 9.02
C ALA A 68 -22.96 -17.10 8.74
N VAL A 69 -22.20 -18.18 8.89
CA VAL A 69 -20.76 -18.20 8.56
C VAL A 69 -20.64 -17.84 7.09
N ALA A 70 -20.10 -16.66 6.80
CA ALA A 70 -19.85 -16.22 5.43
C ALA A 70 -18.94 -17.23 4.71
N ALA A 71 -19.24 -17.50 3.44
CA ALA A 71 -18.37 -18.37 2.65
C ALA A 71 -16.95 -17.77 2.58
N PRO A 72 -15.91 -18.62 2.62
CA PRO A 72 -14.54 -18.13 2.56
C PRO A 72 -14.28 -17.42 1.23
N VAL A 73 -13.56 -16.30 1.29
CA VAL A 73 -13.07 -15.59 0.10
C VAL A 73 -11.95 -16.40 -0.51
N LEU A 74 -11.98 -16.58 -1.83
CA LEU A 74 -10.97 -17.35 -2.55
C LEU A 74 -10.01 -16.43 -3.32
N MET A 75 -8.72 -16.77 -3.33
CA MET A 75 -7.68 -16.02 -4.04
C MET A 75 -7.96 -15.96 -5.55
N PRO A 76 -8.16 -14.77 -6.14
CA PRO A 76 -8.37 -14.62 -7.58
C PRO A 76 -7.05 -14.77 -8.38
N PRO A 77 -7.12 -15.03 -9.69
CA PRO A 77 -5.94 -15.03 -10.56
C PRO A 77 -5.48 -13.59 -10.83
N VAL A 78 -4.33 -13.20 -10.30
CA VAL A 78 -3.80 -11.84 -10.44
C VAL A 78 -2.40 -11.78 -11.07
N VAL A 79 -1.79 -12.92 -11.36
CA VAL A 79 -0.50 -12.97 -12.07
C VAL A 79 -0.66 -12.34 -13.45
N CYS A 80 0.33 -11.58 -13.88
CA CYS A 80 0.35 -10.76 -15.10
C CYS A 80 -0.62 -9.57 -15.10
N MET A 81 -1.19 -9.24 -13.96
CA MET A 81 -1.96 -8.01 -13.80
C MET A 81 -1.08 -6.85 -13.32
N ASN A 82 -1.45 -5.64 -13.67
CA ASN A 82 -0.93 -4.45 -12.99
C ASN A 82 -1.25 -4.53 -11.50
N LEU A 83 -0.30 -4.16 -10.62
CA LEU A 83 -0.47 -4.31 -9.17
C LEU A 83 -1.74 -3.62 -8.65
N GLN A 84 -2.03 -2.38 -9.10
CA GLN A 84 -3.25 -1.68 -8.71
C GLN A 84 -4.51 -2.45 -9.10
N ALA A 85 -4.55 -3.00 -10.32
CA ALA A 85 -5.69 -3.79 -10.78
C ALA A 85 -5.82 -5.12 -10.02
N ALA A 86 -4.71 -5.75 -9.66
CA ALA A 86 -4.67 -6.96 -8.86
C ALA A 86 -5.24 -6.73 -7.45
N GLN A 87 -4.82 -5.66 -6.80
CA GLN A 87 -5.33 -5.28 -5.48
C GLN A 87 -6.83 -4.98 -5.53
N ASN A 88 -7.30 -4.25 -6.53
CA ASN A 88 -8.72 -3.97 -6.72
C ASN A 88 -9.53 -5.28 -6.86
N LEU A 89 -9.02 -6.24 -7.64
CA LEU A 89 -9.70 -7.53 -7.83
C LEU A 89 -9.79 -8.34 -6.54
N ILE A 90 -8.76 -8.31 -5.69
CA ILE A 90 -8.76 -8.95 -4.37
C ILE A 90 -9.76 -8.24 -3.44
N GLN A 91 -9.83 -6.91 -3.48
CA GLN A 91 -10.80 -6.13 -2.72
C GLN A 91 -12.24 -6.40 -3.16
N ASP A 92 -12.48 -6.52 -4.45
CA ASP A 92 -13.79 -6.87 -5.00
C ASP A 92 -14.24 -8.28 -4.57
N ALA A 93 -13.28 -9.18 -4.32
CA ALA A 93 -13.55 -10.50 -3.76
C ALA A 93 -13.88 -10.47 -2.25
N GLY A 94 -13.59 -9.36 -1.55
CA GLY A 94 -13.95 -9.16 -0.15
C GLY A 94 -12.76 -9.10 0.83
N VAL A 95 -11.51 -9.08 0.36
CA VAL A 95 -10.30 -8.91 1.18
C VAL A 95 -9.70 -7.54 0.87
N PHE A 96 -9.75 -6.62 1.84
CA PHE A 96 -9.35 -5.22 1.63
C PHE A 96 -7.85 -5.00 1.74
N PHE A 97 -7.13 -5.87 2.44
CA PHE A 97 -5.70 -5.73 2.65
C PHE A 97 -4.93 -6.91 2.04
N SER A 98 -4.14 -6.62 1.01
CA SER A 98 -3.13 -7.50 0.41
C SER A 98 -1.74 -6.89 0.59
N ARG A 99 -0.72 -7.73 0.58
CA ARG A 99 0.69 -7.32 0.66
C ARG A 99 1.34 -7.43 -0.71
N SER A 100 2.37 -6.60 -0.94
CA SER A 100 3.21 -6.71 -2.12
C SER A 100 4.69 -6.69 -1.74
N GLU A 101 5.51 -7.40 -2.51
CA GLU A 101 6.94 -7.49 -2.32
C GLU A 101 7.68 -7.36 -3.65
N ASP A 102 8.87 -6.77 -3.62
CA ASP A 102 9.72 -6.60 -4.78
C ASP A 102 10.44 -7.91 -5.11
N ALA A 103 9.99 -8.61 -6.15
CA ALA A 103 10.56 -9.88 -6.59
C ALA A 103 11.99 -9.76 -7.14
N SER A 104 12.48 -8.55 -7.42
CA SER A 104 13.88 -8.35 -7.84
C SER A 104 14.89 -8.53 -6.70
N GLY A 105 14.43 -8.57 -5.45
CA GLY A 105 15.27 -8.64 -4.26
C GLY A 105 15.92 -7.29 -3.88
N ALA A 106 15.62 -6.20 -4.57
CA ALA A 106 16.16 -4.88 -4.24
C ALA A 106 15.43 -4.19 -3.08
N GLY A 107 14.32 -4.76 -2.59
CA GLY A 107 13.56 -4.26 -1.45
C GLY A 107 12.91 -2.89 -1.69
N ARG A 108 12.54 -2.60 -2.94
CA ARG A 108 11.93 -1.32 -3.33
C ARG A 108 10.49 -1.25 -2.88
N MET A 109 10.07 -0.09 -2.41
CA MET A 109 8.68 0.17 -2.05
C MET A 109 7.83 0.44 -3.30
N GLN A 110 6.61 -0.10 -3.32
CA GLN A 110 5.62 0.09 -4.38
C GLN A 110 4.80 1.37 -4.14
N VAL A 111 5.47 2.54 -4.23
CA VAL A 111 4.84 3.86 -3.97
C VAL A 111 3.76 4.21 -4.99
N ASN A 112 3.91 3.72 -6.21
CA ASN A 112 2.92 3.87 -7.27
C ASN A 112 2.65 2.49 -7.88
N ASP A 113 1.59 1.85 -7.43
CA ASP A 113 1.23 0.47 -7.77
C ASP A 113 1.00 0.28 -9.27
N SER A 114 0.56 1.33 -9.98
CA SER A 114 0.34 1.26 -11.44
C SER A 114 1.64 1.08 -12.25
N ASN A 115 2.82 1.27 -11.65
CA ASN A 115 4.12 1.05 -12.29
C ASN A 115 4.69 -0.37 -12.09
N TRP A 116 3.91 -1.26 -11.48
CA TRP A 116 4.33 -2.61 -11.14
C TRP A 116 3.42 -3.65 -11.78
N ILE A 117 4.00 -4.81 -12.11
CA ILE A 117 3.28 -5.97 -12.62
C ILE A 117 3.48 -7.15 -11.66
N VAL A 118 2.41 -7.89 -11.41
CA VAL A 118 2.44 -9.10 -10.58
C VAL A 118 3.06 -10.23 -11.39
N VAL A 119 4.14 -10.81 -10.87
CA VAL A 119 4.84 -11.94 -11.50
C VAL A 119 4.59 -13.26 -10.78
N ASP A 120 4.17 -13.20 -9.51
CA ASP A 120 3.77 -14.36 -8.72
C ASP A 120 2.78 -13.96 -7.62
N GLN A 121 2.01 -14.92 -7.12
CA GLN A 121 1.03 -14.72 -6.05
C GLN A 121 1.05 -15.86 -5.04
N THR A 122 0.85 -15.52 -3.77
CA THR A 122 0.66 -16.48 -2.69
C THR A 122 -0.54 -16.02 -1.84
N PRO A 123 -1.50 -16.92 -1.51
CA PRO A 123 -1.58 -18.32 -1.91
C PRO A 123 -1.99 -18.53 -3.38
N ALA A 124 -2.01 -19.79 -3.82
CA ALA A 124 -2.42 -20.13 -5.18
C ALA A 124 -3.89 -19.79 -5.43
N VAL A 125 -4.24 -19.61 -6.72
CA VAL A 125 -5.62 -19.32 -7.15
C VAL A 125 -6.60 -20.34 -6.56
N GLY A 126 -7.72 -19.84 -6.05
CA GLY A 126 -8.79 -20.66 -5.47
C GLY A 126 -8.55 -21.13 -4.04
N MET A 127 -7.42 -20.81 -3.42
CA MET A 127 -7.21 -21.05 -2.00
C MET A 127 -7.94 -19.99 -1.16
N PRO A 128 -8.46 -20.35 0.03
CA PRO A 128 -9.08 -19.37 0.92
C PRO A 128 -8.07 -18.35 1.39
N ILE A 129 -8.51 -17.09 1.47
CA ILE A 129 -7.71 -15.96 1.95
C ILE A 129 -8.49 -15.12 2.96
N GLU A 130 -7.74 -14.55 3.89
CA GLU A 130 -8.18 -13.54 4.85
C GLU A 130 -7.37 -12.25 4.66
N GLU A 131 -7.63 -11.25 5.51
CA GLU A 131 -6.92 -9.97 5.47
C GLU A 131 -5.40 -10.16 5.66
N GLY A 132 -4.62 -9.74 4.66
CA GLY A 132 -3.16 -9.82 4.69
C GLY A 132 -2.56 -11.17 4.26
N ASP A 133 -3.36 -12.17 3.92
CA ASP A 133 -2.86 -13.47 3.42
C ASP A 133 -2.34 -13.35 1.99
N ALA A 134 -3.00 -12.55 1.15
CA ALA A 134 -2.58 -12.35 -0.22
C ALA A 134 -1.25 -11.57 -0.28
N VAL A 135 -0.21 -12.22 -0.81
CA VAL A 135 1.11 -11.65 -1.07
C VAL A 135 1.37 -11.66 -2.57
N LEU A 136 1.62 -10.50 -3.14
CA LEU A 136 1.85 -10.28 -4.56
C LEU A 136 3.34 -9.98 -4.79
N SER A 137 4.05 -10.89 -5.46
CA SER A 137 5.43 -10.66 -5.87
C SER A 137 5.44 -9.85 -7.16
N VAL A 138 6.10 -8.70 -7.16
CA VAL A 138 6.01 -7.72 -8.25
C VAL A 138 7.37 -7.26 -8.75
N VAL A 139 7.43 -6.89 -10.03
CA VAL A 139 8.55 -6.17 -10.63
C VAL A 139 8.04 -4.91 -11.33
N LYS A 140 8.93 -3.98 -11.68
CA LYS A 140 8.52 -2.82 -12.46
C LYS A 140 8.12 -3.23 -13.88
N LEU A 141 7.13 -2.54 -14.45
CA LEU A 141 6.68 -2.77 -15.84
C LEU A 141 7.81 -2.71 -16.87
N SER A 142 8.87 -1.93 -16.60
CA SER A 142 10.04 -1.78 -17.47
C SER A 142 11.08 -2.88 -17.31
N GLU A 143 10.93 -3.78 -16.34
CA GLU A 143 11.86 -4.86 -16.05
C GLU A 143 11.46 -6.14 -16.78
N PRO A 144 12.41 -7.03 -17.06
CA PRO A 144 12.10 -8.34 -17.62
C PRO A 144 11.13 -9.10 -16.71
N ASN A 145 10.06 -9.62 -17.29
CA ASN A 145 9.06 -10.43 -16.60
C ASN A 145 8.52 -11.50 -17.56
N ASN A 146 7.77 -12.45 -17.03
CA ASN A 146 7.22 -13.58 -17.80
C ASN A 146 5.80 -13.30 -18.33
N CYS A 147 5.38 -12.06 -18.30
CA CYS A 147 4.09 -11.61 -18.79
C CYS A 147 4.21 -10.91 -20.13
#